data_2a958067ceab3f44a8b744683a1bd571
#
_entry.id   2a958067ceab3f44a8b744683a1bd571
#
_cell.length_a   1.000
_cell.length_b   1.000
_cell.length_c   1.000
_cell.angle_alpha   90.00
_cell.angle_beta   90.00
_cell.angle_gamma   90.00
#
_symmetry.space_group_name_H-M   'P 1'
#
loop_
_entity.id
_entity.type
_entity.pdbx_description
1 polymer ?
#
loop_
_entity_poly.entity_id
_entity_poly.type
_entity_poly.pdbx_seq_one_letter_code
_entity_poly.pdbx_strand_id
1 'polypeptide(L)'
;MSHIDYSAIGERLRAYRIGRQLSASQIAKQLNISRAAVYRLEHGIVVKLETLDRLACLLKVPINSLLGSETEYFDNALGYFERMHQLEAKSTKVVSYFDPFSYLLMSPQYFDYFLKMLEEARPQHFPVEAQDTQQKTLDILYRRKETFTKLTFEINLIVSIRQIERFLHIGLVGRLDLPASTRMERALQARREVEHLISQIENNPHLHVYLVDELLPNMTFQIFYQPTAHYVAVSPYRLGELPNIHCGIASVTSSEEAVDMHKRMADELIARSVSGEEARRQVQRLLDKL
;
A
#
# COMPACT_ATOMS: atom_id res chain seq x y z
N MET A 1 -2.38 -9.05 -30.66
CA MET A 1 -1.32 -10.00 -30.24
C MET A 1 -0.85 -9.58 -28.87
N SER A 2 -1.06 -10.39 -27.84
CA SER A 2 -0.57 -10.09 -26.49
C SER A 2 0.96 -10.17 -26.49
N HIS A 3 1.61 -9.04 -26.34
CA HIS A 3 3.07 -8.99 -26.22
C HIS A 3 3.43 -9.26 -24.76
N ILE A 4 4.29 -10.24 -24.50
CA ILE A 4 4.77 -10.54 -23.15
C ILE A 4 5.58 -9.34 -22.63
N ASP A 5 5.13 -8.72 -21.53
CA ASP A 5 5.88 -7.65 -20.87
C ASP A 5 6.94 -8.24 -19.93
N TYR A 6 8.15 -8.38 -20.44
CA TYR A 6 9.28 -8.91 -19.68
C TYR A 6 9.69 -8.02 -18.52
N SER A 7 9.50 -6.70 -18.62
CA SER A 7 9.77 -5.77 -17.51
C SER A 7 8.84 -6.04 -16.33
N ALA A 8 7.54 -6.22 -16.59
CA ALA A 8 6.56 -6.56 -15.56
C ALA A 8 6.84 -7.93 -14.91
N ILE A 9 7.32 -8.92 -15.70
CA ILE A 9 7.77 -10.21 -15.15
C ILE A 9 8.94 -10.01 -14.19
N GLY A 10 9.94 -9.21 -14.56
CA GLY A 10 11.10 -8.91 -13.71
C GLY A 10 10.72 -8.21 -12.40
N GLU A 11 9.78 -7.28 -12.46
CA GLU A 11 9.25 -6.58 -11.27
C GLU A 11 8.54 -7.53 -10.30
N ARG A 12 7.66 -8.41 -10.82
CA ARG A 12 6.99 -9.43 -9.99
C ARG A 12 8.00 -10.36 -9.34
N LEU A 13 8.98 -10.83 -10.11
CA LEU A 13 10.07 -11.65 -9.61
C LEU A 13 10.80 -10.96 -8.45
N ARG A 14 11.13 -9.69 -8.59
CA ARG A 14 11.77 -8.90 -7.54
C ARG A 14 10.87 -8.76 -6.31
N ALA A 15 9.59 -8.46 -6.47
CA ALA A 15 8.65 -8.33 -5.36
C ALA A 15 8.52 -9.65 -4.57
N TYR A 16 8.36 -10.78 -5.26
CA TYR A 16 8.32 -12.09 -4.61
C TYR A 16 9.64 -12.46 -3.93
N ARG A 17 10.78 -12.18 -4.57
CA ARG A 17 12.10 -12.41 -3.95
C ARG A 17 12.26 -11.63 -2.66
N ILE A 18 11.93 -10.33 -2.67
CA ILE A 18 12.00 -9.47 -1.49
C ILE A 18 11.03 -9.97 -0.42
N GLY A 19 9.80 -10.32 -0.79
CA GLY A 19 8.82 -10.91 0.12
C GLY A 19 9.28 -12.22 0.78
N ARG A 20 10.10 -13.01 0.08
CA ARG A 20 10.76 -14.22 0.62
C ARG A 20 12.07 -13.91 1.35
N GLN A 21 12.44 -12.64 1.48
CA GLN A 21 13.70 -12.18 2.11
C GLN A 21 14.97 -12.78 1.49
N LEU A 22 14.91 -13.14 0.22
CA LEU A 22 16.05 -13.71 -0.50
C LEU A 22 16.89 -12.61 -1.15
N SER A 23 18.20 -12.66 -0.94
CA SER A 23 19.15 -11.82 -1.69
C SER A 23 19.34 -12.33 -3.14
N ALA A 24 19.73 -11.45 -4.05
CA ALA A 24 20.07 -11.84 -5.41
C ALA A 24 21.21 -12.90 -5.44
N SER A 25 22.13 -12.85 -4.47
CA SER A 25 23.22 -13.82 -4.32
C SER A 25 22.71 -15.21 -3.91
N GLN A 26 21.69 -15.27 -3.04
CA GLN A 26 21.08 -16.57 -2.67
C GLN A 26 20.34 -17.19 -3.86
N ILE A 27 19.56 -16.41 -4.61
CA ILE A 27 18.91 -16.86 -5.84
C ILE A 27 19.97 -17.36 -6.85
N ALA A 28 21.02 -16.59 -7.07
CA ALA A 28 22.10 -16.91 -7.99
C ALA A 28 22.74 -18.28 -7.63
N LYS A 29 23.05 -18.49 -6.34
CA LYS A 29 23.62 -19.77 -5.86
C LYS A 29 22.67 -20.96 -6.08
N GLN A 30 21.39 -20.81 -5.75
CA GLN A 30 20.40 -21.90 -5.85
C GLN A 30 20.08 -22.28 -7.31
N LEU A 31 20.10 -21.29 -8.21
CA LEU A 31 19.85 -21.54 -9.64
C LEU A 31 21.12 -21.85 -10.45
N ASN A 32 22.29 -21.77 -9.82
CA ASN A 32 23.59 -21.92 -10.50
C ASN A 32 23.78 -20.93 -11.66
N ILE A 33 23.46 -19.64 -11.40
CA ILE A 33 23.65 -18.52 -12.32
C ILE A 33 24.44 -17.40 -11.64
N SER A 34 24.89 -16.40 -12.39
CA SER A 34 25.59 -15.25 -11.79
C SER A 34 24.59 -14.29 -11.10
N ARG A 35 25.07 -13.55 -10.09
CA ARG A 35 24.30 -12.47 -9.45
C ARG A 35 23.86 -11.42 -10.47
N ALA A 36 24.73 -11.11 -11.45
CA ALA A 36 24.40 -10.19 -12.54
C ALA A 36 23.24 -10.72 -13.41
N ALA A 37 23.15 -12.06 -13.59
CA ALA A 37 22.02 -12.67 -14.29
C ALA A 37 20.70 -12.45 -13.53
N VAL A 38 20.67 -12.58 -12.19
CA VAL A 38 19.48 -12.30 -11.38
C VAL A 38 19.02 -10.85 -11.59
N TYR A 39 19.91 -9.89 -11.53
CA TYR A 39 19.55 -8.49 -11.76
C TYR A 39 19.03 -8.25 -13.18
N ARG A 40 19.62 -8.89 -14.20
CA ARG A 40 19.09 -8.81 -15.58
C ARG A 40 17.67 -9.39 -15.68
N LEU A 41 17.39 -10.49 -14.98
CA LEU A 41 16.06 -11.08 -14.91
C LEU A 41 15.05 -10.09 -14.27
N GLU A 42 15.44 -9.43 -13.18
CA GLU A 42 14.62 -8.43 -12.49
C GLU A 42 14.40 -7.14 -13.32
N HIS A 43 15.24 -6.89 -14.32
CA HIS A 43 15.09 -5.78 -15.28
C HIS A 43 14.45 -6.20 -16.60
N GLY A 44 13.88 -7.39 -16.68
CA GLY A 44 13.11 -7.85 -17.84
C GLY A 44 13.96 -8.26 -19.03
N ILE A 45 15.26 -8.54 -18.84
CA ILE A 45 16.09 -9.10 -19.90
C ILE A 45 15.77 -10.60 -20.06
N VAL A 46 15.49 -10.98 -21.30
CA VAL A 46 14.93 -12.28 -21.74
C VAL A 46 15.43 -13.49 -20.95
N VAL A 47 14.48 -14.28 -20.46
CA VAL A 47 14.71 -15.47 -19.67
C VAL A 47 14.24 -16.69 -20.45
N LYS A 48 14.97 -17.80 -20.33
CA LYS A 48 14.46 -19.10 -20.75
C LYS A 48 13.29 -19.50 -19.86
N LEU A 49 12.24 -20.08 -20.43
CA LEU A 49 11.06 -20.54 -19.68
C LEU A 49 11.42 -21.50 -18.53
N GLU A 50 12.41 -22.37 -18.77
CA GLU A 50 12.98 -23.26 -17.74
C GLU A 50 13.52 -22.50 -16.52
N THR A 51 14.16 -21.35 -16.75
CA THR A 51 14.69 -20.52 -15.66
C THR A 51 13.55 -19.85 -14.86
N LEU A 52 12.49 -19.42 -15.56
CA LEU A 52 11.29 -18.87 -14.90
C LEU A 52 10.59 -19.93 -14.07
N ASP A 53 10.46 -21.16 -14.55
CA ASP A 53 9.85 -22.26 -13.80
C ASP A 53 10.64 -22.59 -12.53
N ARG A 54 11.96 -22.70 -12.63
CA ARG A 54 12.84 -22.90 -11.47
C ARG A 54 12.77 -21.74 -10.47
N LEU A 55 12.64 -20.50 -10.94
CA LEU A 55 12.43 -19.33 -10.10
C LEU A 55 11.06 -19.38 -9.40
N ALA A 56 10.00 -19.73 -10.12
CA ALA A 56 8.66 -19.88 -9.56
C ALA A 56 8.64 -20.93 -8.43
N CYS A 57 9.25 -22.09 -8.66
CA CYS A 57 9.44 -23.11 -7.64
C CYS A 57 10.21 -22.61 -6.43
N LEU A 58 11.33 -21.91 -6.64
CA LEU A 58 12.16 -21.35 -5.56
C LEU A 58 11.41 -20.30 -4.72
N LEU A 59 10.63 -19.45 -5.38
CA LEU A 59 9.83 -18.40 -4.77
C LEU A 59 8.50 -18.93 -4.20
N LYS A 60 8.17 -20.21 -4.45
CA LYS A 60 6.93 -20.88 -4.03
C LYS A 60 5.69 -20.14 -4.56
N VAL A 61 5.71 -19.77 -5.83
CA VAL A 61 4.57 -19.15 -6.53
C VAL A 61 4.30 -19.88 -7.84
N PRO A 62 3.05 -19.92 -8.34
CA PRO A 62 2.76 -20.42 -9.69
C PRO A 62 3.50 -19.60 -10.75
N ILE A 63 3.94 -20.25 -11.81
CA ILE A 63 4.59 -19.55 -12.95
C ILE A 63 3.67 -18.50 -13.56
N ASN A 64 2.34 -18.73 -13.56
CA ASN A 64 1.34 -17.80 -14.07
C ASN A 64 1.32 -16.48 -13.28
N SER A 65 1.59 -16.51 -11.98
CA SER A 65 1.74 -15.29 -11.16
C SER A 65 2.96 -14.47 -11.57
N LEU A 66 4.07 -15.12 -11.98
CA LEU A 66 5.24 -14.41 -12.54
C LEU A 66 4.94 -13.85 -13.94
N LEU A 67 4.24 -14.60 -14.77
CA LEU A 67 3.85 -14.16 -16.11
C LEU A 67 2.80 -13.05 -16.10
N GLY A 68 2.05 -12.90 -14.98
CA GLY A 68 0.98 -11.91 -14.84
C GLY A 68 -0.30 -12.28 -15.59
N SER A 69 -0.47 -13.56 -15.91
CA SER A 69 -1.70 -14.09 -16.50
C SER A 69 -2.78 -14.41 -15.45
N GLU A 70 -2.44 -14.32 -14.17
CA GLU A 70 -3.32 -14.53 -13.03
C GLU A 70 -3.09 -13.47 -11.96
N THR A 71 -3.92 -13.51 -10.90
CA THR A 71 -3.75 -12.64 -9.74
C THR A 71 -2.48 -12.97 -8.97
N GLU A 72 -1.70 -11.97 -8.67
CA GLU A 72 -0.53 -12.04 -7.77
C GLU A 72 -1.02 -12.06 -6.32
N TYR A 73 -0.58 -13.00 -5.51
CA TYR A 73 -0.90 -13.07 -4.08
C TYR A 73 0.34 -12.85 -3.23
N PHE A 74 0.19 -12.08 -2.16
CA PHE A 74 1.25 -11.76 -1.19
C PHE A 74 0.78 -12.14 0.22
N ASP A 75 1.43 -13.13 0.81
CA ASP A 75 1.20 -13.61 2.19
C ASP A 75 2.01 -12.82 3.24
N ASN A 76 2.67 -11.73 2.80
CA ASN A 76 3.46 -10.85 3.65
C ASN A 76 3.46 -9.41 3.13
N ALA A 77 3.51 -8.45 4.05
CA ALA A 77 3.49 -7.02 3.73
C ALA A 77 4.74 -6.57 2.96
N LEU A 78 5.90 -7.19 3.20
CA LEU A 78 7.17 -6.81 2.60
C LEU A 78 7.13 -6.90 1.06
N GLY A 79 6.71 -8.05 0.53
CA GLY A 79 6.58 -8.25 -0.92
C GLY A 79 5.45 -7.40 -1.52
N TYR A 80 4.33 -7.28 -0.80
CA TYR A 80 3.21 -6.46 -1.23
C TYR A 80 3.60 -4.98 -1.35
N PHE A 81 4.25 -4.39 -0.35
CA PHE A 81 4.63 -2.97 -0.41
C PHE A 81 5.75 -2.70 -1.41
N GLU A 82 6.66 -3.65 -1.65
CA GLU A 82 7.61 -3.52 -2.78
C GLU A 82 6.84 -3.48 -4.11
N ARG A 83 5.80 -4.33 -4.28
CA ARG A 83 4.98 -4.31 -5.48
C ARG A 83 4.20 -3.00 -5.64
N MET A 84 3.68 -2.45 -4.56
CA MET A 84 3.01 -1.14 -4.57
C MET A 84 3.97 -0.03 -5.02
N HIS A 85 5.20 -0.02 -4.50
CA HIS A 85 6.24 0.92 -4.91
C HIS A 85 6.51 0.89 -6.42
N GLN A 86 6.59 -0.31 -7.00
CA GLN A 86 6.78 -0.49 -8.44
C GLN A 86 5.60 0.03 -9.26
N LEU A 87 4.36 -0.24 -8.80
CA LEU A 87 3.15 0.22 -9.49
C LEU A 87 3.01 1.74 -9.43
N GLU A 88 3.23 2.34 -8.26
CA GLU A 88 3.21 3.79 -8.06
C GLU A 88 4.18 4.52 -8.99
N ALA A 89 5.40 4.01 -9.10
CA ALA A 89 6.46 4.63 -9.92
C ALA A 89 6.13 4.72 -11.43
N LYS A 90 5.20 3.90 -11.92
CA LYS A 90 4.79 3.84 -13.34
C LYS A 90 3.39 4.40 -13.60
N SER A 91 2.67 4.78 -12.56
CA SER A 91 1.29 5.23 -12.68
C SER A 91 1.21 6.69 -13.08
N THR A 92 0.23 7.00 -13.92
CA THR A 92 -0.16 8.38 -14.26
C THR A 92 -1.30 8.88 -13.38
N LYS A 93 -2.07 7.93 -12.82
CA LYS A 93 -3.19 8.18 -11.91
C LYS A 93 -3.36 7.00 -10.97
N VAL A 94 -3.72 7.30 -9.73
CA VAL A 94 -4.12 6.29 -8.72
C VAL A 94 -5.48 6.68 -8.14
N VAL A 95 -6.43 5.76 -8.15
CA VAL A 95 -7.70 5.88 -7.42
C VAL A 95 -7.61 4.94 -6.24
N SER A 96 -7.85 5.42 -5.03
CA SER A 96 -7.64 4.62 -3.83
C SER A 96 -8.70 4.87 -2.76
N TYR A 97 -8.93 3.82 -2.00
CA TYR A 97 -9.68 3.85 -0.77
C TYR A 97 -8.83 3.27 0.36
N PHE A 98 -8.64 4.05 1.41
CA PHE A 98 -7.92 3.66 2.62
C PHE A 98 -8.72 4.01 3.87
N ASP A 99 -8.48 3.27 4.94
CA ASP A 99 -9.07 3.50 6.25
C ASP A 99 -7.98 4.00 7.24
N PRO A 100 -8.04 5.26 7.71
CA PRO A 100 -8.97 6.32 7.32
C PRO A 100 -8.59 6.99 6.00
N PHE A 101 -7.30 7.11 5.69
CA PHE A 101 -6.72 7.62 4.46
C PHE A 101 -5.27 7.13 4.28
N SER A 102 -4.67 7.36 3.12
CA SER A 102 -3.35 6.84 2.80
C SER A 102 -2.25 7.42 3.71
N TYR A 103 -1.38 6.55 4.26
CA TYR A 103 -0.20 6.97 5.02
C TYR A 103 0.76 7.85 4.19
N LEU A 104 0.72 7.76 2.87
CA LEU A 104 1.52 8.61 1.97
C LEU A 104 1.17 10.10 2.13
N LEU A 105 -0.06 10.40 2.54
CA LEU A 105 -0.56 11.75 2.81
C LEU A 105 -0.37 12.18 4.26
N MET A 106 0.04 11.30 5.17
CA MET A 106 0.34 11.62 6.56
C MET A 106 1.56 12.55 6.67
N SER A 107 1.70 13.24 7.79
CA SER A 107 2.83 14.14 8.04
C SER A 107 4.19 13.40 8.10
N PRO A 108 5.33 14.11 8.00
CA PRO A 108 6.64 13.50 8.21
C PRO A 108 6.79 12.84 9.60
N GLN A 109 6.13 13.39 10.63
CA GLN A 109 6.16 12.89 12.01
C GLN A 109 5.36 11.59 12.20
N TYR A 110 4.50 11.25 11.26
CA TYR A 110 3.64 10.07 11.34
C TYR A 110 4.42 8.76 11.59
N PHE A 111 5.59 8.61 10.99
CA PHE A 111 6.40 7.39 11.15
C PHE A 111 6.84 7.14 12.60
N ASP A 112 7.12 8.19 13.38
CA ASP A 112 7.48 8.05 14.79
C ASP A 112 6.30 7.50 15.60
N TYR A 113 5.08 7.90 15.27
CA TYR A 113 3.86 7.37 15.87
C TYR A 113 3.55 5.97 15.39
N PHE A 114 3.77 5.71 14.10
CA PHE A 114 3.58 4.39 13.52
C PHE A 114 4.49 3.32 14.16
N LEU A 115 5.74 3.65 14.40
CA LEU A 115 6.67 2.78 15.15
C LEU A 115 6.14 2.47 16.55
N LYS A 116 5.68 3.49 17.30
CA LYS A 116 5.10 3.30 18.63
C LYS A 116 3.84 2.42 18.58
N MET A 117 2.96 2.64 17.59
CA MET A 117 1.77 1.80 17.40
C MET A 117 2.14 0.34 17.11
N LEU A 118 3.16 0.08 16.28
CA LEU A 118 3.64 -1.28 16.02
C LEU A 118 4.24 -1.94 17.26
N GLU A 119 4.95 -1.19 18.12
CA GLU A 119 5.44 -1.69 19.41
C GLU A 119 4.30 -2.02 20.37
N GLU A 120 3.29 -1.17 20.46
CA GLU A 120 2.08 -1.38 21.27
C GLU A 120 1.27 -2.59 20.79
N ALA A 121 1.15 -2.79 19.48
CA ALA A 121 0.43 -3.91 18.86
C ALA A 121 1.19 -5.24 18.91
N ARG A 122 2.46 -5.22 19.34
CA ARG A 122 3.34 -6.41 19.30
C ARG A 122 2.80 -7.52 20.23
N PRO A 123 2.65 -8.76 19.71
CA PRO A 123 2.31 -9.91 20.57
C PRO A 123 3.40 -10.20 21.62
N GLN A 124 3.03 -10.80 22.74
CA GLN A 124 3.98 -11.16 23.80
C GLN A 124 5.14 -12.05 23.31
N HIS A 125 4.86 -12.93 22.36
CA HIS A 125 5.85 -13.79 21.71
C HIS A 125 6.04 -13.33 20.26
N PHE A 126 6.87 -12.33 20.05
CA PHE A 126 7.19 -11.80 18.72
C PHE A 126 8.57 -12.36 18.28
N PRO A 127 8.61 -13.23 17.26
CA PRO A 127 9.86 -13.86 16.82
C PRO A 127 10.88 -12.83 16.30
N VAL A 128 12.18 -13.13 16.46
CA VAL A 128 13.27 -12.26 15.97
C VAL A 128 13.19 -12.06 14.45
N GLU A 129 12.86 -13.11 13.72
CA GLU A 129 12.67 -13.09 12.26
C GLU A 129 11.54 -12.14 11.85
N ALA A 130 10.50 -12.04 12.66
CA ALA A 130 9.39 -11.10 12.43
C ALA A 130 9.81 -9.65 12.68
N GLN A 131 10.75 -9.39 13.60
CA GLN A 131 11.31 -8.05 13.83
C GLN A 131 12.13 -7.58 12.62
N ASP A 132 12.99 -8.43 12.06
CA ASP A 132 13.77 -8.14 10.86
C ASP A 132 12.86 -7.88 9.65
N THR A 133 11.81 -8.68 9.49
CA THR A 133 10.79 -8.48 8.45
C THR A 133 10.06 -7.15 8.62
N GLN A 134 9.69 -6.80 9.85
CA GLN A 134 9.08 -5.51 10.17
C GLN A 134 9.99 -4.36 9.79
N GLN A 135 11.29 -4.40 10.14
CA GLN A 135 12.24 -3.35 9.80
C GLN A 135 12.38 -3.17 8.29
N LYS A 136 12.55 -4.27 7.54
CA LYS A 136 12.60 -4.23 6.07
C LYS A 136 11.31 -3.67 5.46
N THR A 137 10.17 -3.97 6.05
CA THR A 137 8.87 -3.42 5.60
C THR A 137 8.83 -1.91 5.81
N LEU A 138 9.29 -1.43 6.97
CA LEU A 138 9.40 0.01 7.25
C LEU A 138 10.34 0.71 6.26
N ASP A 139 11.48 0.12 5.94
CA ASP A 139 12.42 0.69 4.95
C ASP A 139 11.79 0.85 3.57
N ILE A 140 10.89 -0.08 3.17
CA ILE A 140 10.12 0.05 1.92
C ILE A 140 9.08 1.18 2.04
N LEU A 141 8.37 1.27 3.16
CA LEU A 141 7.38 2.32 3.38
C LEU A 141 8.03 3.72 3.36
N TYR A 142 9.20 3.88 3.96
CA TYR A 142 9.98 5.14 3.87
C TYR A 142 10.32 5.48 2.43
N ARG A 143 10.88 4.54 1.67
CA ARG A 143 11.22 4.76 0.25
C ARG A 143 10.00 5.09 -0.61
N ARG A 144 8.85 4.44 -0.36
CA ARG A 144 7.60 4.77 -1.05
C ARG A 144 7.19 6.22 -0.78
N LYS A 145 7.24 6.67 0.48
CA LYS A 145 6.90 8.04 0.83
C LYS A 145 7.85 9.05 0.18
N GLU A 146 9.17 8.81 0.19
CA GLU A 146 10.14 9.67 -0.50
C GLU A 146 9.91 9.73 -2.01
N THR A 147 9.58 8.59 -2.63
CA THR A 147 9.27 8.54 -4.05
C THR A 147 7.97 9.29 -4.34
N PHE A 148 6.95 9.09 -3.52
CA PHE A 148 5.64 9.73 -3.65
C PHE A 148 5.74 11.26 -3.64
N THR A 149 6.57 11.85 -2.80
CA THR A 149 6.79 13.32 -2.77
C THR A 149 7.41 13.89 -4.04
N LYS A 150 8.02 13.06 -4.87
CA LYS A 150 8.67 13.43 -6.15
C LYS A 150 7.81 13.12 -7.37
N LEU A 151 6.73 12.34 -7.19
CA LEU A 151 5.84 11.94 -8.28
C LEU A 151 4.77 13.01 -8.51
N THR A 152 4.42 13.20 -9.78
CA THR A 152 3.41 14.17 -10.24
C THR A 152 2.20 13.48 -10.88
N PHE A 153 1.82 12.30 -10.36
CA PHE A 153 0.63 11.61 -10.85
C PHE A 153 -0.65 12.08 -10.11
N GLU A 154 -1.77 11.92 -10.78
CA GLU A 154 -3.08 12.26 -10.22
C GLU A 154 -3.50 11.26 -9.13
N ILE A 155 -3.95 11.76 -7.99
CA ILE A 155 -4.38 10.96 -6.84
C ILE A 155 -5.85 11.28 -6.56
N ASN A 156 -6.71 10.29 -6.76
CA ASN A 156 -8.11 10.34 -6.38
C ASN A 156 -8.30 9.47 -5.12
N LEU A 157 -8.49 10.12 -3.99
CA LEU A 157 -8.64 9.47 -2.69
C LEU A 157 -10.11 9.49 -2.26
N ILE A 158 -10.71 8.32 -2.11
CA ILE A 158 -12.04 8.16 -1.52
C ILE A 158 -11.86 7.99 -0.02
N VAL A 159 -12.54 8.83 0.76
CA VAL A 159 -12.43 8.89 2.22
C VAL A 159 -13.83 8.88 2.84
N SER A 160 -14.02 8.11 3.91
CA SER A 160 -15.25 8.18 4.69
C SER A 160 -15.09 9.15 5.86
N ILE A 161 -16.00 10.12 5.99
CA ILE A 161 -16.02 11.05 7.13
C ILE A 161 -16.21 10.30 8.44
N ARG A 162 -16.96 9.18 8.43
CA ARG A 162 -17.18 8.33 9.61
C ARG A 162 -15.91 7.62 10.07
N GLN A 163 -15.02 7.28 9.12
CA GLN A 163 -13.73 6.70 9.45
C GLN A 163 -12.74 7.74 9.94
N ILE A 164 -12.77 8.98 9.44
CA ILE A 164 -12.01 10.09 10.02
C ILE A 164 -12.49 10.36 11.46
N GLU A 165 -13.80 10.40 11.69
CA GLU A 165 -14.37 10.58 13.04
C GLU A 165 -13.90 9.49 14.00
N ARG A 166 -13.97 8.22 13.59
CA ARG A 166 -13.45 7.08 14.35
C ARG A 166 -11.96 7.22 14.64
N PHE A 167 -11.15 7.58 13.64
CA PHE A 167 -9.72 7.80 13.77
C PHE A 167 -9.38 8.89 14.80
N LEU A 168 -10.12 10.00 14.80
CA LEU A 168 -9.96 11.08 15.78
C LEU A 168 -10.30 10.64 17.21
N HIS A 169 -11.34 9.81 17.38
CA HIS A 169 -11.72 9.28 18.68
C HIS A 169 -10.77 8.21 19.21
N ILE A 170 -10.29 7.32 18.37
CA ILE A 170 -9.38 6.25 18.76
C ILE A 170 -7.97 6.79 18.97
N GLY A 171 -7.52 7.68 18.10
CA GLY A 171 -6.14 8.20 18.08
C GLY A 171 -5.16 7.24 17.42
N LEU A 172 -3.90 7.65 17.35
CA LEU A 172 -2.78 6.87 16.81
C LEU A 172 -2.30 5.84 17.85
N VAL A 173 -3.06 4.76 18.03
CA VAL A 173 -2.80 3.69 19.02
C VAL A 173 -2.60 2.33 18.34
N GLY A 174 -1.71 1.52 18.90
CA GLY A 174 -1.52 0.12 18.49
C GLY A 174 -2.43 -0.86 19.24
N ARG A 175 -3.00 -0.46 20.38
CA ARG A 175 -3.93 -1.27 21.22
C ARG A 175 -4.89 -0.35 21.97
N LEU A 176 -6.05 -0.87 22.36
CA LEU A 176 -7.11 -0.03 22.95
C LEU A 176 -7.00 0.11 24.47
N ASP A 177 -6.24 -0.74 25.16
CA ASP A 177 -6.11 -0.78 26.63
C ASP A 177 -4.96 0.09 27.16
N LEU A 178 -4.64 1.18 26.45
CA LEU A 178 -3.65 2.17 26.87
C LEU A 178 -4.21 3.08 28.00
N PRO A 179 -3.33 3.64 28.86
CA PRO A 179 -3.73 4.65 29.86
C PRO A 179 -4.46 5.83 29.22
N ALA A 180 -5.42 6.42 29.96
CA ALA A 180 -6.24 7.52 29.45
C ALA A 180 -5.40 8.74 29.00
N SER A 181 -4.33 9.07 29.73
CA SER A 181 -3.39 10.15 29.34
C SER A 181 -2.71 9.88 28.00
N THR A 182 -2.25 8.65 27.77
CA THR A 182 -1.64 8.24 26.52
C THR A 182 -2.66 8.30 25.38
N ARG A 183 -3.87 7.80 25.58
CA ARG A 183 -4.93 7.86 24.56
C ARG A 183 -5.27 9.30 24.18
N MET A 184 -5.33 10.21 25.16
CA MET A 184 -5.56 11.64 24.90
C MET A 184 -4.45 12.25 24.06
N GLU A 185 -3.18 11.97 24.37
CA GLU A 185 -2.03 12.40 23.57
C GLU A 185 -2.14 11.88 22.12
N ARG A 186 -2.50 10.59 21.96
CA ARG A 186 -2.62 9.95 20.66
C ARG A 186 -3.81 10.47 19.83
N ALA A 187 -4.89 10.87 20.47
CA ALA A 187 -6.02 11.55 19.81
C ALA A 187 -5.61 12.94 19.29
N LEU A 188 -4.82 13.71 20.07
CA LEU A 188 -4.27 14.99 19.60
C LEU A 188 -3.33 14.82 18.42
N GLN A 189 -2.58 13.72 18.36
CA GLN A 189 -1.72 13.41 17.23
C GLN A 189 -2.54 13.04 15.99
N ALA A 190 -3.60 12.23 16.14
CA ALA A 190 -4.53 11.94 15.04
C ALA A 190 -5.18 13.20 14.49
N ARG A 191 -5.53 14.16 15.37
CA ARG A 191 -6.03 15.47 14.97
C ARG A 191 -5.04 16.22 14.07
N ARG A 192 -3.75 16.25 14.43
CA ARG A 192 -2.71 16.89 13.61
C ARG A 192 -2.56 16.24 12.23
N GLU A 193 -2.73 14.92 12.14
CA GLU A 193 -2.69 14.22 10.84
C GLU A 193 -3.89 14.61 9.96
N VAL A 194 -5.07 14.80 10.54
CA VAL A 194 -6.25 15.27 9.80
C VAL A 194 -6.10 16.75 9.41
N GLU A 195 -5.53 17.61 10.26
CA GLU A 195 -5.17 18.99 9.93
C GLU A 195 -4.14 19.02 8.78
N HIS A 196 -3.16 18.10 8.78
CA HIS A 196 -2.21 17.95 7.68
C HIS A 196 -2.91 17.50 6.38
N LEU A 197 -3.88 16.58 6.44
CA LEU A 197 -4.68 16.20 5.27
C LEU A 197 -5.42 17.40 4.68
N ILE A 198 -6.02 18.27 5.50
CA ILE A 198 -6.66 19.51 5.04
C ILE A 198 -5.66 20.38 4.29
N SER A 199 -4.46 20.57 4.86
CA SER A 199 -3.39 21.32 4.19
C SER A 199 -2.96 20.69 2.86
N GLN A 200 -2.94 19.36 2.75
CA GLN A 200 -2.67 18.68 1.48
C GLN A 200 -3.78 18.90 0.45
N ILE A 201 -5.05 18.90 0.86
CA ILE A 201 -6.18 19.21 -0.03
C ILE A 201 -6.07 20.63 -0.60
N GLU A 202 -5.61 21.58 0.19
CA GLU A 202 -5.46 22.98 -0.21
C GLU A 202 -4.26 23.23 -1.13
N ASN A 203 -3.14 22.53 -0.90
CA ASN A 203 -1.85 22.88 -1.49
C ASN A 203 -1.35 21.91 -2.55
N ASN A 204 -1.95 20.71 -2.67
CA ASN A 204 -1.53 19.72 -3.65
C ASN A 204 -2.50 19.64 -4.83
N PRO A 205 -2.17 20.22 -6.00
CA PRO A 205 -3.07 20.25 -7.16
C PRO A 205 -3.32 18.86 -7.78
N HIS A 206 -2.51 17.87 -7.44
CA HIS A 206 -2.65 16.50 -7.94
C HIS A 206 -3.50 15.61 -7.01
N LEU A 207 -3.90 16.13 -5.83
CA LEU A 207 -4.70 15.39 -4.86
C LEU A 207 -6.18 15.81 -4.92
N HIS A 208 -7.04 14.87 -5.26
CA HIS A 208 -8.49 15.02 -5.23
C HIS A 208 -9.08 14.11 -4.16
N VAL A 209 -9.67 14.70 -3.13
CA VAL A 209 -10.33 13.97 -2.04
C VAL A 209 -11.84 13.97 -2.27
N TYR A 210 -12.40 12.77 -2.30
CA TYR A 210 -13.82 12.48 -2.45
C TYR A 210 -14.36 11.95 -1.12
N LEU A 211 -15.07 12.80 -0.38
CA LEU A 211 -15.56 12.51 0.96
C LEU A 211 -16.98 11.93 0.89
N VAL A 212 -17.16 10.74 1.42
CA VAL A 212 -18.47 10.05 1.53
C VAL A 212 -18.94 10.00 2.98
N ASP A 213 -20.26 10.06 3.20
CA ASP A 213 -20.89 9.99 4.52
C ASP A 213 -21.47 8.59 4.79
N GLU A 214 -20.65 7.56 4.63
CA GLU A 214 -21.03 6.18 4.90
C GLU A 214 -19.83 5.39 5.42
N LEU A 215 -20.09 4.30 6.16
CA LEU A 215 -19.04 3.35 6.52
C LEU A 215 -18.72 2.50 5.30
N LEU A 216 -17.45 2.46 4.95
CA LEU A 216 -16.94 1.67 3.85
C LEU A 216 -16.35 0.34 4.36
N PRO A 217 -16.19 -0.67 3.48
CA PRO A 217 -15.61 -1.95 3.87
C PRO A 217 -14.21 -1.81 4.50
N ASN A 218 -13.85 -2.72 5.41
CA ASN A 218 -12.54 -2.71 6.09
C ASN A 218 -11.36 -3.15 5.21
N MET A 219 -11.59 -3.39 3.92
CA MET A 219 -10.53 -3.72 2.96
C MET A 219 -10.16 -2.49 2.14
N THR A 220 -8.87 -2.20 2.07
CA THR A 220 -8.36 -1.13 1.20
C THR A 220 -8.19 -1.63 -0.22
N PHE A 221 -8.43 -0.76 -1.20
CA PHE A 221 -8.07 -1.02 -2.58
C PHE A 221 -7.38 0.17 -3.23
N GLN A 222 -6.61 -0.11 -4.27
CA GLN A 222 -5.97 0.88 -5.12
C GLN A 222 -6.10 0.46 -6.58
N ILE A 223 -6.48 1.39 -7.45
CA ILE A 223 -6.50 1.20 -8.90
C ILE A 223 -5.35 2.03 -9.47
N PHE A 224 -4.41 1.37 -10.11
CA PHE A 224 -3.25 1.98 -10.75
C PHE A 224 -3.47 2.08 -12.24
N TYR A 225 -3.46 3.31 -12.76
CA TYR A 225 -3.58 3.59 -14.19
C TYR A 225 -2.19 3.77 -14.77
N GLN A 226 -1.78 2.84 -15.63
CA GLN A 226 -0.51 2.90 -16.35
C GLN A 226 -0.75 2.92 -17.85
N PRO A 227 0.20 3.39 -18.68
CA PRO A 227 0.02 3.51 -20.14
C PRO A 227 -0.30 2.19 -20.84
N THR A 228 0.20 1.07 -20.33
CA THR A 228 0.09 -0.26 -20.98
C THR A 228 -0.92 -1.19 -20.33
N ALA A 229 -1.26 -0.97 -19.05
CA ALA A 229 -2.18 -1.83 -18.30
C ALA A 229 -2.71 -1.11 -17.06
N HIS A 230 -3.85 -1.55 -16.54
CA HIS A 230 -4.38 -1.11 -15.26
C HIS A 230 -4.29 -2.26 -14.26
N TYR A 231 -4.07 -1.91 -13.00
CA TYR A 231 -3.96 -2.89 -11.91
C TYR A 231 -4.89 -2.52 -10.78
N VAL A 232 -5.41 -3.54 -10.11
CA VAL A 232 -6.08 -3.39 -8.83
C VAL A 232 -5.29 -4.13 -7.76
N ALA A 233 -5.02 -3.45 -6.68
CA ALA A 233 -4.46 -4.04 -5.47
C ALA A 233 -5.50 -3.99 -4.35
N VAL A 234 -5.69 -5.12 -3.67
CA VAL A 234 -6.57 -5.23 -2.50
C VAL A 234 -5.75 -5.75 -1.33
N SER A 235 -5.90 -5.14 -0.16
CA SER A 235 -5.02 -5.46 0.97
C SER A 235 -5.74 -5.43 2.32
N PRO A 236 -5.45 -6.38 3.22
CA PRO A 236 -5.83 -6.35 4.63
C PRO A 236 -4.81 -5.60 5.50
N TYR A 237 -3.67 -5.16 4.93
CA TYR A 237 -2.64 -4.46 5.70
C TYR A 237 -3.10 -3.05 6.03
N ARG A 238 -2.98 -2.70 7.31
CA ARG A 238 -3.39 -1.39 7.85
C ARG A 238 -2.17 -0.63 8.33
N LEU A 239 -2.12 0.63 7.94
CA LEU A 239 -1.07 1.56 8.34
C LEU A 239 -1.64 2.76 9.13
N GLY A 240 -2.92 2.76 9.46
CA GLY A 240 -3.59 3.70 10.34
C GLY A 240 -3.56 3.24 11.81
N GLU A 241 -4.56 3.63 12.59
CA GLU A 241 -4.75 3.13 13.96
C GLU A 241 -4.93 1.62 13.98
N LEU A 242 -4.50 0.97 15.06
CA LEU A 242 -4.46 -0.49 15.20
C LEU A 242 -3.78 -1.17 13.99
N PRO A 243 -2.50 -0.87 13.74
CA PRO A 243 -1.83 -1.29 12.52
C PRO A 243 -1.70 -2.81 12.42
N ASN A 244 -1.78 -3.29 11.18
CA ASN A 244 -1.52 -4.70 10.85
C ASN A 244 -0.63 -4.79 9.61
N ILE A 245 0.62 -5.19 9.80
CA ILE A 245 1.58 -5.50 8.73
C ILE A 245 2.10 -6.94 8.82
N HIS A 246 1.54 -7.75 9.72
CA HIS A 246 2.07 -9.08 10.03
C HIS A 246 1.18 -10.22 9.52
N CYS A 247 -0.13 -9.99 9.43
CA CYS A 247 -1.08 -11.06 9.09
C CYS A 247 -2.04 -10.62 8.00
N GLY A 248 -2.12 -11.42 6.94
CA GLY A 248 -3.08 -11.22 5.87
C GLY A 248 -2.55 -11.68 4.52
N ILE A 249 -3.46 -11.73 3.54
CA ILE A 249 -3.15 -12.03 2.15
C ILE A 249 -3.62 -10.84 1.31
N ALA A 250 -2.68 -10.17 0.66
CA ALA A 250 -2.96 -9.14 -0.32
C ALA A 250 -2.95 -9.72 -1.73
N SER A 251 -3.66 -9.07 -2.65
CA SER A 251 -3.69 -9.46 -4.06
C SER A 251 -3.46 -8.27 -4.98
N VAL A 252 -2.86 -8.54 -6.14
CA VAL A 252 -2.69 -7.58 -7.25
C VAL A 252 -3.10 -8.28 -8.54
N THR A 253 -3.97 -7.66 -9.31
CA THR A 253 -4.41 -8.23 -10.59
C THR A 253 -4.53 -7.17 -11.67
N SER A 254 -4.29 -7.58 -12.92
CA SER A 254 -4.60 -6.81 -14.12
C SER A 254 -5.75 -7.42 -14.93
N SER A 255 -6.53 -8.33 -14.32
CA SER A 255 -7.76 -8.87 -14.94
C SER A 255 -8.71 -7.73 -15.28
N GLU A 256 -9.12 -7.63 -16.54
CA GLU A 256 -10.05 -6.59 -17.02
C GLU A 256 -11.34 -6.58 -16.21
N GLU A 257 -11.89 -7.78 -15.92
CA GLU A 257 -13.12 -7.91 -15.12
C GLU A 257 -12.92 -7.30 -13.71
N ALA A 258 -11.86 -7.68 -13.00
CA ALA A 258 -11.60 -7.16 -11.65
C ALA A 258 -11.34 -5.65 -11.67
N VAL A 259 -10.58 -5.15 -12.63
CA VAL A 259 -10.30 -3.73 -12.82
C VAL A 259 -11.59 -2.96 -13.07
N ASP A 260 -12.46 -3.43 -13.97
CA ASP A 260 -13.71 -2.75 -14.31
C ASP A 260 -14.72 -2.79 -13.16
N MET A 261 -14.78 -3.88 -12.38
CA MET A 261 -15.61 -3.93 -11.18
C MET A 261 -15.21 -2.88 -10.15
N HIS A 262 -13.90 -2.76 -9.87
CA HIS A 262 -13.39 -1.76 -8.91
C HIS A 262 -13.52 -0.33 -9.45
N LYS A 263 -13.36 -0.09 -10.76
CA LYS A 263 -13.62 1.21 -11.38
C LYS A 263 -15.06 1.62 -11.18
N ARG A 264 -16.04 0.76 -11.53
CA ARG A 264 -17.47 1.05 -11.33
C ARG A 264 -17.79 1.38 -9.89
N MET A 265 -17.27 0.58 -8.93
CA MET A 265 -17.45 0.84 -7.50
C MET A 265 -16.87 2.19 -7.09
N ALA A 266 -15.66 2.51 -7.55
CA ALA A 266 -15.03 3.79 -7.27
C ALA A 266 -15.81 4.97 -7.87
N ASP A 267 -16.28 4.85 -9.11
CA ASP A 267 -17.07 5.87 -9.80
C ASP A 267 -18.42 6.11 -9.10
N GLU A 268 -19.08 5.04 -8.62
CA GLU A 268 -20.30 5.15 -7.81
C GLU A 268 -20.07 5.86 -6.48
N LEU A 269 -18.95 5.60 -5.81
CA LEU A 269 -18.58 6.29 -4.56
C LEU A 269 -18.27 7.76 -4.83
N ILE A 270 -17.52 8.06 -5.88
CA ILE A 270 -17.19 9.41 -6.30
C ILE A 270 -18.44 10.20 -6.66
N ALA A 271 -19.39 9.61 -7.39
CA ALA A 271 -20.63 10.25 -7.80
C ALA A 271 -21.52 10.69 -6.60
N ARG A 272 -21.41 10.03 -5.45
CA ARG A 272 -22.15 10.39 -4.20
C ARG A 272 -21.31 11.17 -3.20
N SER A 273 -20.07 11.46 -3.51
CA SER A 273 -19.16 12.18 -2.62
C SER A 273 -19.30 13.68 -2.74
N VAL A 274 -18.79 14.39 -1.75
CA VAL A 274 -18.42 15.79 -1.86
C VAL A 274 -16.91 15.92 -2.04
N SER A 275 -16.44 16.94 -2.73
CA SER A 275 -15.03 17.15 -3.00
C SER A 275 -14.63 18.62 -2.88
N GLY A 276 -13.33 18.91 -3.02
CA GLY A 276 -12.78 20.25 -3.02
C GLY A 276 -13.11 21.01 -1.72
N GLU A 277 -13.54 22.26 -1.85
CA GLU A 277 -13.80 23.16 -0.72
C GLU A 277 -14.92 22.63 0.21
N GLU A 278 -15.92 21.93 -0.31
CA GLU A 278 -16.98 21.38 0.54
C GLU A 278 -16.47 20.20 1.38
N ALA A 279 -15.66 19.31 0.79
CA ALA A 279 -15.01 18.24 1.54
C ALA A 279 -14.13 18.81 2.66
N ARG A 280 -13.31 19.81 2.36
CA ARG A 280 -12.48 20.52 3.33
C ARG A 280 -13.30 21.08 4.48
N ARG A 281 -14.40 21.79 4.17
CA ARG A 281 -15.30 22.37 5.21
C ARG A 281 -15.92 21.30 6.09
N GLN A 282 -16.31 20.15 5.54
CA GLN A 282 -16.88 19.07 6.32
C GLN A 282 -15.86 18.46 7.29
N VAL A 283 -14.63 18.23 6.83
CA VAL A 283 -13.53 17.75 7.70
C VAL A 283 -13.19 18.80 8.77
N GLN A 284 -13.15 20.08 8.42
CA GLN A 284 -12.93 21.15 9.39
C GLN A 284 -14.03 21.21 10.46
N ARG A 285 -15.31 21.13 10.06
CA ARG A 285 -16.44 21.07 11.02
C ARG A 285 -16.34 19.88 11.97
N LEU A 286 -15.82 18.74 11.50
CA LEU A 286 -15.59 17.58 12.34
C LEU A 286 -14.50 17.87 13.38
N LEU A 287 -13.39 18.48 12.97
CA LEU A 287 -12.32 18.91 13.88
C LEU A 287 -12.82 19.92 14.93
N ASP A 288 -13.67 20.86 14.55
CA ASP A 288 -14.19 21.90 15.45
C ASP A 288 -15.17 21.35 16.51
N LYS A 289 -15.73 20.16 16.29
CA LYS A 289 -16.65 19.48 17.21
C LYS A 289 -15.96 18.59 18.24
N LEU A 290 -14.76 18.16 17.95
CA LEU A 290 -13.95 17.24 18.76
C LEU A 290 -12.78 17.97 19.43
#